data_b929dfd4e967b71633ebe57e9909934c
#
_entry.id   b929dfd4e967b71633ebe57e9909934c
#
_cell.length_a   1.000
_cell.length_b   1.000
_cell.length_c   1.000
_cell.angle_alpha   90.00
_cell.angle_beta   90.00
_cell.angle_gamma   90.00
#
_symmetry.space_group_name_H-M   'P 1'
#
loop_
_entity.id
_entity.type
_entity.pdbx_description
1 polymer ?
#
loop_
_entity_poly.entity_id
_entity_poly.type
_entity_poly.pdbx_seq_one_letter_code
_entity_poly.pdbx_strand_id
1 'polypeptide(L)'
;MLNRLLDDSFDKEIRRNITAVTIARLVANAAYRFAPLFLATIARGFDVSLSTLGFAIFASELSGFASPFAGRIVDRLTHRNSMVLGLVGSAFGCTIAAVSTSPIFFAVGVTVLALTKQSFDLGLGAWIADHVPYNQRGKIVGLTETAWALGLLVGVSIMGLITAVTNWRIGFSFAVLCLIVSMFVIFNRVTNEARVLHESRSTTPQRVTGNSWLVVFTMFCIMCSAQNLFVTFGAWLEDEFHFGAARLAIAGFSLGLVELVASVSSSRQTDKWGKERSIALGALLVIPGGIFLCLGSNNLIIGLIGVFIYFLGFEFSVVSLLPLATSLVPNSPGTGLGWVLGAGTLGRAVMAIVATHLFESYGVKGPALMGAMFGLLGALTITNYRRVNAKN
;
A
#
# COMPACT_ATOMS: atom_id res chain seq x y z
N MET A 1 -15.28 -13.51 -12.29
CA MET A 1 -14.03 -13.60 -13.06
C MET A 1 -12.98 -14.38 -12.28
N LEU A 2 -12.55 -13.90 -11.10
CA LEU A 2 -11.58 -14.60 -10.25
C LEU A 2 -12.07 -15.95 -9.69
N ASN A 3 -13.39 -16.13 -9.57
CA ASN A 3 -13.99 -17.38 -9.14
C ASN A 3 -13.65 -18.58 -10.05
N ARG A 4 -13.29 -18.37 -11.32
CA ARG A 4 -12.83 -19.43 -12.24
C ARG A 4 -11.44 -19.96 -11.91
N LEU A 5 -10.67 -19.26 -11.07
CA LEU A 5 -9.35 -19.65 -10.61
C LEU A 5 -9.41 -20.51 -9.34
N LEU A 6 -10.60 -20.69 -8.77
CA LEU A 6 -10.86 -21.45 -7.57
C LEU A 6 -11.57 -22.75 -7.92
N ASP A 7 -11.06 -23.86 -7.40
CA ASP A 7 -11.65 -25.18 -7.51
C ASP A 7 -12.75 -25.41 -6.45
N ASP A 8 -13.36 -26.58 -6.48
CA ASP A 8 -14.49 -26.92 -5.59
C ASP A 8 -14.08 -27.15 -4.13
N SER A 9 -12.78 -27.14 -3.81
CA SER A 9 -12.28 -27.25 -2.43
C SER A 9 -12.51 -26.00 -1.60
N PHE A 10 -12.76 -24.84 -2.26
CA PHE A 10 -13.04 -23.59 -1.58
C PHE A 10 -14.52 -23.43 -1.24
N ASP A 11 -14.76 -22.78 -0.10
CA ASP A 11 -16.12 -22.45 0.35
C ASP A 11 -16.92 -21.74 -0.74
N LYS A 12 -18.23 -22.06 -0.82
CA LYS A 12 -19.15 -21.48 -1.80
C LYS A 12 -19.27 -19.96 -1.66
N GLU A 13 -19.20 -19.45 -0.43
CA GLU A 13 -19.24 -18.02 -0.11
C GLU A 13 -18.01 -17.31 -0.71
N ILE A 14 -16.81 -17.89 -0.53
CA ILE A 14 -15.55 -17.37 -1.12
C ILE A 14 -15.65 -17.36 -2.65
N ARG A 15 -16.00 -18.49 -3.27
CA ARG A 15 -16.09 -18.59 -4.74
C ARG A 15 -17.07 -17.59 -5.34
N ARG A 16 -18.19 -17.33 -4.66
CA ARG A 16 -19.22 -16.40 -5.12
C ARG A 16 -18.80 -14.95 -5.01
N ASN A 17 -18.07 -14.57 -3.95
CA ASN A 17 -17.88 -13.19 -3.57
C ASN A 17 -16.44 -12.66 -3.80
N ILE A 18 -15.44 -13.53 -4.03
CA ILE A 18 -14.02 -13.12 -4.19
C ILE A 18 -13.84 -11.99 -5.23
N THR A 19 -14.51 -12.06 -6.35
CA THR A 19 -14.40 -11.02 -7.40
C THR A 19 -14.95 -9.68 -6.92
N ALA A 20 -16.11 -9.68 -6.24
CA ALA A 20 -16.74 -8.47 -5.74
C ALA A 20 -15.89 -7.81 -4.65
N VAL A 21 -15.37 -8.61 -3.73
CA VAL A 21 -14.52 -8.15 -2.63
C VAL A 21 -13.19 -7.59 -3.15
N THR A 22 -12.57 -8.27 -4.14
CA THR A 22 -11.32 -7.80 -4.77
C THR A 22 -11.54 -6.49 -5.52
N ILE A 23 -12.66 -6.32 -6.22
CA ILE A 23 -13.00 -5.05 -6.89
C ILE A 23 -13.24 -3.94 -5.87
N ALA A 24 -13.96 -4.21 -4.78
CA ALA A 24 -14.16 -3.22 -3.72
C ALA A 24 -12.82 -2.78 -3.10
N ARG A 25 -11.90 -3.73 -2.89
CA ARG A 25 -10.55 -3.43 -2.40
C ARG A 25 -9.74 -2.63 -3.42
N LEU A 26 -9.86 -2.93 -4.72
CA LEU A 26 -9.23 -2.15 -5.79
C LEU A 26 -9.67 -0.69 -5.75
N VAL A 27 -10.98 -0.45 -5.63
CA VAL A 27 -11.54 0.91 -5.54
C VAL A 27 -11.03 1.64 -4.31
N ALA A 28 -11.02 1.00 -3.14
CA ALA A 28 -10.50 1.59 -1.91
C ALA A 28 -8.98 1.89 -2.02
N ASN A 29 -8.20 1.00 -2.64
CA ASN A 29 -6.78 1.22 -2.90
C ASN A 29 -6.54 2.37 -3.89
N ALA A 30 -7.35 2.48 -4.94
CA ALA A 30 -7.27 3.58 -5.90
C ALA A 30 -7.51 4.93 -5.24
N ALA A 31 -8.57 5.04 -4.44
CA ALA A 31 -8.90 6.25 -3.69
C ALA A 31 -7.74 6.67 -2.76
N TYR A 32 -7.15 5.71 -2.05
CA TYR A 32 -6.03 5.94 -1.14
C TYR A 32 -4.74 6.35 -1.86
N ARG A 33 -4.43 5.72 -3.01
CA ARG A 33 -3.17 5.93 -3.76
C ARG A 33 -3.22 7.14 -4.70
N PHE A 34 -4.40 7.76 -4.89
CA PHE A 34 -4.54 8.89 -5.79
C PHE A 34 -3.80 10.13 -5.29
N ALA A 35 -3.95 10.48 -4.00
CA ALA A 35 -3.35 11.69 -3.43
C ALA A 35 -1.82 11.73 -3.58
N PRO A 36 -1.03 10.69 -3.26
CA PRO A 36 0.43 10.72 -3.42
C PRO A 36 0.88 11.00 -4.85
N LEU A 37 0.27 10.36 -5.86
CA LEU A 37 0.68 10.54 -7.27
C LEU A 37 0.34 11.93 -7.80
N PHE A 38 -0.80 12.51 -7.37
CA PHE A 38 -1.27 13.82 -7.81
C PHE A 38 -0.98 14.92 -6.78
N LEU A 39 0.00 14.69 -5.87
CA LEU A 39 0.25 15.58 -4.74
C LEU A 39 0.61 17.00 -5.19
N ALA A 40 1.45 17.16 -6.22
CA ALA A 40 1.83 18.45 -6.76
C ALA A 40 0.64 19.14 -7.46
N THR A 41 -0.17 18.40 -8.22
CA THR A 41 -1.43 18.94 -8.80
C THR A 41 -2.36 19.46 -7.70
N ILE A 42 -2.49 18.74 -6.59
CA ILE A 42 -3.34 19.15 -5.46
C ILE A 42 -2.74 20.36 -4.73
N ALA A 43 -1.41 20.38 -4.53
CA ALA A 43 -0.69 21.48 -3.90
C ALA A 43 -0.90 22.79 -4.67
N ARG A 44 -0.75 22.74 -5.99
CA ARG A 44 -1.06 23.90 -6.86
C ARG A 44 -2.53 24.30 -6.80
N GLY A 45 -3.44 23.33 -6.65
CA GLY A 45 -4.87 23.62 -6.51
C GLY A 45 -5.24 24.36 -5.21
N PHE A 46 -4.36 24.33 -4.20
CA PHE A 46 -4.48 25.08 -2.94
C PHE A 46 -3.52 26.28 -2.86
N ASP A 47 -2.67 26.48 -3.86
CA ASP A 47 -1.60 27.49 -3.85
C ASP A 47 -0.65 27.37 -2.65
N VAL A 48 -0.21 26.15 -2.38
CA VAL A 48 0.71 25.82 -1.28
C VAL A 48 1.90 24.98 -1.77
N SER A 49 2.96 24.92 -0.95
CA SER A 49 4.13 24.09 -1.25
C SER A 49 3.82 22.60 -1.16
N LEU A 50 4.64 21.77 -1.82
CA LEU A 50 4.54 20.32 -1.78
C LEU A 50 4.74 19.80 -0.36
N SER A 51 5.67 20.39 0.40
CA SER A 51 5.94 20.02 1.80
C SER A 51 4.73 20.28 2.70
N THR A 52 3.96 21.33 2.45
CA THR A 52 2.70 21.59 3.19
C THR A 52 1.73 20.42 3.02
N LEU A 53 1.58 19.87 1.81
CA LEU A 53 0.75 18.69 1.60
C LEU A 53 1.43 17.38 2.02
N GLY A 54 2.76 17.36 2.13
CA GLY A 54 3.50 16.26 2.75
C GLY A 54 3.00 15.95 4.16
N PHE A 55 2.64 16.98 4.94
CA PHE A 55 1.99 16.79 6.26
C PHE A 55 0.62 16.12 6.17
N ALA A 56 -0.15 16.33 5.10
CA ALA A 56 -1.42 15.63 4.91
C ALA A 56 -1.20 14.12 4.71
N ILE A 57 -0.20 13.76 3.91
CA ILE A 57 0.18 12.37 3.71
C ILE A 57 0.75 11.77 5.00
N PHE A 58 1.61 12.48 5.72
CA PHE A 58 2.10 12.08 7.03
C PHE A 58 0.95 11.76 8.00
N ALA A 59 -0.02 12.65 8.15
CA ALA A 59 -1.18 12.45 9.02
C ALA A 59 -2.00 11.21 8.60
N SER A 60 -2.20 11.02 7.30
CA SER A 60 -2.92 9.86 6.77
C SER A 60 -2.18 8.54 7.06
N GLU A 61 -0.86 8.52 6.94
CA GLU A 61 -0.04 7.34 7.27
C GLU A 61 -0.01 7.06 8.77
N LEU A 62 0.08 8.11 9.62
CA LEU A 62 0.00 7.96 11.08
C LEU A 62 -1.31 7.31 11.53
N SER A 63 -2.40 7.46 10.77
CA SER A 63 -3.66 6.77 11.07
C SER A 63 -3.50 5.25 11.16
N GLY A 64 -2.44 4.69 10.56
CA GLY A 64 -2.05 3.28 10.69
C GLY A 64 -1.83 2.83 12.13
N PHE A 65 -1.37 3.71 13.02
CA PHE A 65 -1.22 3.41 14.44
C PHE A 65 -2.57 3.27 15.18
N ALA A 66 -3.66 3.76 14.60
CA ALA A 66 -5.01 3.53 15.11
C ALA A 66 -5.55 2.11 14.79
N SER A 67 -4.83 1.31 14.00
CA SER A 67 -5.24 -0.06 13.61
C SER A 67 -5.62 -0.97 14.79
N PRO A 68 -4.93 -0.97 15.95
CA PRO A 68 -5.32 -1.78 17.10
C PRO A 68 -6.70 -1.37 17.68
N PHE A 69 -7.04 -0.07 17.60
CA PHE A 69 -8.35 0.43 18.04
C PHE A 69 -9.42 0.10 17.00
N ALA A 70 -9.12 0.31 15.72
CA ALA A 70 -9.99 -0.10 14.60
C ALA A 70 -10.28 -1.60 14.67
N GLY A 71 -9.27 -2.43 14.96
CA GLY A 71 -9.42 -3.88 15.15
C GLY A 71 -10.43 -4.24 16.23
N ARG A 72 -10.42 -3.54 17.38
CA ARG A 72 -11.40 -3.77 18.46
C ARG A 72 -12.83 -3.45 18.03
N ILE A 73 -13.02 -2.44 17.19
CA ILE A 73 -14.34 -2.09 16.63
C ILE A 73 -14.76 -3.17 15.63
N VAL A 74 -13.86 -3.55 14.74
CA VAL A 74 -14.06 -4.60 13.74
C VAL A 74 -14.38 -5.95 14.41
N ASP A 75 -13.73 -6.26 15.53
CA ASP A 75 -13.96 -7.51 16.28
C ASP A 75 -15.39 -7.60 16.87
N ARG A 76 -16.07 -6.49 17.05
CA ARG A 76 -17.46 -6.44 17.51
C ARG A 76 -18.51 -6.44 16.38
N LEU A 77 -18.06 -6.30 15.15
CA LEU A 77 -18.90 -6.24 13.96
C LEU A 77 -18.83 -7.57 13.19
N THR A 78 -19.85 -7.85 12.40
CA THR A 78 -19.76 -8.92 11.39
C THR A 78 -18.77 -8.51 10.30
N HIS A 79 -18.22 -9.49 9.57
CA HIS A 79 -17.28 -9.22 8.46
C HIS A 79 -17.88 -8.24 7.43
N ARG A 80 -19.14 -8.49 7.04
CA ARG A 80 -19.89 -7.61 6.13
C ARG A 80 -19.97 -6.18 6.65
N ASN A 81 -20.39 -6.02 7.91
CA ASN A 81 -20.58 -4.68 8.49
C ASN A 81 -19.23 -3.94 8.64
N SER A 82 -18.13 -4.65 8.94
CA SER A 82 -16.78 -4.07 8.99
C SER A 82 -16.33 -3.57 7.62
N MET A 83 -16.53 -4.38 6.56
CA MET A 83 -16.20 -3.98 5.19
C MET A 83 -17.07 -2.82 4.71
N VAL A 84 -18.38 -2.85 4.98
CA VAL A 84 -19.32 -1.78 4.64
C VAL A 84 -18.97 -0.49 5.36
N LEU A 85 -18.70 -0.53 6.68
CA LEU A 85 -18.27 0.64 7.46
C LEU A 85 -16.97 1.24 6.87
N GLY A 86 -16.02 0.39 6.51
CA GLY A 86 -14.79 0.81 5.87
C GLY A 86 -15.03 1.55 4.55
N LEU A 87 -15.92 1.03 3.69
CA LEU A 87 -16.24 1.66 2.39
C LEU A 87 -17.03 2.97 2.56
N VAL A 88 -18.00 3.01 3.48
CA VAL A 88 -18.76 4.23 3.79
C VAL A 88 -17.86 5.32 4.35
N GLY A 89 -17.00 4.97 5.31
CA GLY A 89 -16.06 5.92 5.88
C GLY A 89 -15.02 6.39 4.85
N SER A 90 -14.56 5.50 3.94
CA SER A 90 -13.67 5.87 2.84
C SER A 90 -14.36 6.82 1.85
N ALA A 91 -15.64 6.58 1.53
CA ALA A 91 -16.41 7.50 0.71
C ALA A 91 -16.59 8.87 1.39
N PHE A 92 -16.84 8.88 2.71
CA PHE A 92 -16.92 10.11 3.49
C PHE A 92 -15.59 10.87 3.50
N GLY A 93 -14.45 10.19 3.72
CA GLY A 93 -13.12 10.79 3.62
C GLY A 93 -12.82 11.37 2.24
N CYS A 94 -13.17 10.65 1.15
CA CYS A 94 -13.07 11.16 -0.21
C CYS A 94 -13.98 12.36 -0.45
N THR A 95 -15.17 12.40 0.13
CA THR A 95 -16.09 13.55 0.03
C THR A 95 -15.46 14.78 0.68
N ILE A 96 -14.92 14.64 1.91
CA ILE A 96 -14.22 15.73 2.58
C ILE A 96 -13.05 16.22 1.71
N ALA A 97 -12.25 15.32 1.15
CA ALA A 97 -11.14 15.69 0.27
C ALA A 97 -11.63 16.44 -0.97
N ALA A 98 -12.71 15.97 -1.62
CA ALA A 98 -13.26 16.58 -2.83
C ALA A 98 -13.79 18.00 -2.60
N VAL A 99 -14.45 18.25 -1.46
CA VAL A 99 -15.02 19.58 -1.14
C VAL A 99 -14.08 20.47 -0.34
N SER A 100 -12.85 20.01 -0.06
CA SER A 100 -11.89 20.75 0.77
C SER A 100 -11.52 22.10 0.14
N THR A 101 -11.54 23.14 0.96
CA THR A 101 -11.14 24.50 0.59
C THR A 101 -9.77 24.88 1.15
N SER A 102 -9.20 24.05 2.01
CA SER A 102 -7.89 24.26 2.63
C SER A 102 -7.08 22.97 2.72
N PRO A 103 -5.73 23.04 2.79
CA PRO A 103 -4.85 21.87 2.97
C PRO A 103 -5.17 21.06 4.24
N ILE A 104 -5.56 21.75 5.32
CA ILE A 104 -5.91 21.09 6.60
C ILE A 104 -7.19 20.25 6.42
N PHE A 105 -8.20 20.80 5.75
CA PHE A 105 -9.44 20.09 5.51
C PHE A 105 -9.23 18.90 4.57
N PHE A 106 -8.34 19.06 3.58
CA PHE A 106 -7.88 17.97 2.73
C PHE A 106 -7.17 16.87 3.56
N ALA A 107 -6.25 17.26 4.47
CA ALA A 107 -5.55 16.33 5.36
C ALA A 107 -6.52 15.51 6.22
N VAL A 108 -7.56 16.14 6.77
CA VAL A 108 -8.64 15.43 7.49
C VAL A 108 -9.31 14.40 6.58
N GLY A 109 -9.65 14.78 5.34
CA GLY A 109 -10.30 13.88 4.38
C GLY A 109 -9.47 12.64 4.07
N VAL A 110 -8.19 12.81 3.72
CA VAL A 110 -7.30 11.67 3.40
C VAL A 110 -6.94 10.84 4.64
N THR A 111 -6.92 11.44 5.83
CA THR A 111 -6.72 10.70 7.09
C THR A 111 -7.94 9.84 7.43
N VAL A 112 -9.15 10.36 7.29
CA VAL A 112 -10.40 9.60 7.44
C VAL A 112 -10.46 8.46 6.44
N LEU A 113 -10.12 8.73 5.16
CA LEU A 113 -10.03 7.70 4.12
C LEU A 113 -9.06 6.58 4.51
N ALA A 114 -7.85 6.92 4.96
CA ALA A 114 -6.83 5.94 5.34
C ALA A 114 -7.27 5.09 6.54
N LEU A 115 -7.80 5.73 7.58
CA LEU A 115 -8.26 5.07 8.80
C LEU A 115 -9.43 4.09 8.52
N THR A 116 -10.40 4.52 7.74
CA THR A 116 -11.59 3.70 7.46
C THR A 116 -11.30 2.59 6.44
N LYS A 117 -10.39 2.84 5.48
CA LYS A 117 -9.88 1.79 4.59
C LYS A 117 -9.27 0.62 5.38
N GLN A 118 -8.57 0.89 6.48
CA GLN A 118 -8.03 -0.17 7.34
C GLN A 118 -9.14 -1.04 7.94
N SER A 119 -10.29 -0.46 8.31
CA SER A 119 -11.44 -1.23 8.79
C SER A 119 -11.97 -2.19 7.72
N PHE A 120 -11.96 -1.77 6.45
CA PHE A 120 -12.26 -2.66 5.32
C PHE A 120 -11.26 -3.80 5.20
N ASP A 121 -9.95 -3.50 5.22
CA ASP A 121 -8.89 -4.51 5.07
C ASP A 121 -8.90 -5.51 6.25
N LEU A 122 -9.15 -5.05 7.48
CA LEU A 122 -9.30 -5.90 8.65
C LEU A 122 -10.54 -6.81 8.56
N GLY A 123 -11.68 -6.25 8.11
CA GLY A 123 -12.91 -7.02 7.86
C GLY A 123 -12.72 -8.08 6.79
N LEU A 124 -12.03 -7.74 5.69
CA LEU A 124 -11.66 -8.68 4.62
C LEU A 124 -10.73 -9.79 5.14
N GLY A 125 -9.70 -9.42 5.88
CA GLY A 125 -8.76 -10.40 6.47
C GLY A 125 -9.47 -11.39 7.40
N ALA A 126 -10.38 -10.90 8.22
CA ALA A 126 -11.21 -11.73 9.10
C ALA A 126 -12.16 -12.63 8.31
N TRP A 127 -12.82 -12.11 7.26
CA TRP A 127 -13.68 -12.91 6.38
C TRP A 127 -12.91 -14.06 5.70
N ILE A 128 -11.70 -13.80 5.20
CA ILE A 128 -10.84 -14.86 4.64
C ILE A 128 -10.46 -15.88 5.73
N ALA A 129 -10.13 -15.40 6.93
CA ALA A 129 -9.70 -16.28 8.01
C ALA A 129 -10.80 -17.24 8.49
N ASP A 130 -12.06 -16.84 8.45
CA ASP A 130 -13.18 -17.65 8.91
C ASP A 130 -13.70 -18.63 7.83
N HIS A 131 -13.54 -18.30 6.52
CA HIS A 131 -14.05 -19.11 5.42
C HIS A 131 -12.99 -19.93 4.68
N VAL A 132 -11.69 -19.71 4.98
CA VAL A 132 -10.60 -20.39 4.26
C VAL A 132 -9.68 -21.13 5.24
N PRO A 133 -9.51 -22.45 5.08
CA PRO A 133 -8.53 -23.22 5.84
C PRO A 133 -7.13 -22.63 5.74
N TYR A 134 -6.35 -22.71 6.80
CA TYR A 134 -5.04 -22.06 6.91
C TYR A 134 -4.09 -22.39 5.74
N ASN A 135 -4.07 -23.63 5.30
CA ASN A 135 -3.22 -24.13 4.20
C ASN A 135 -3.61 -23.56 2.81
N GLN A 136 -4.81 -23.00 2.65
CA GLN A 136 -5.32 -22.44 1.40
C GLN A 136 -5.41 -20.91 1.40
N ARG A 137 -5.22 -20.26 2.57
CA ARG A 137 -5.33 -18.80 2.72
C ARG A 137 -4.40 -18.03 1.82
N GLY A 138 -3.17 -18.53 1.59
CA GLY A 138 -2.18 -17.88 0.75
C GLY A 138 -2.69 -17.61 -0.68
N LYS A 139 -3.45 -18.53 -1.27
CA LYS A 139 -4.03 -18.37 -2.61
C LYS A 139 -5.07 -17.26 -2.64
N ILE A 140 -5.96 -17.20 -1.65
CA ILE A 140 -7.01 -16.16 -1.58
C ILE A 140 -6.43 -14.80 -1.25
N VAL A 141 -5.51 -14.72 -0.29
CA VAL A 141 -4.79 -13.47 0.03
C VAL A 141 -4.05 -12.97 -1.21
N GLY A 142 -3.29 -13.83 -1.91
CA GLY A 142 -2.60 -13.44 -3.14
C GLY A 142 -3.55 -12.88 -4.22
N LEU A 143 -4.73 -13.49 -4.40
CA LEU A 143 -5.74 -12.97 -5.34
C LEU A 143 -6.26 -11.60 -4.91
N THR A 144 -6.50 -11.38 -3.61
CA THR A 144 -6.98 -10.07 -3.12
C THR A 144 -5.88 -9.02 -3.10
N GLU A 145 -4.60 -9.40 -2.92
CA GLU A 145 -3.45 -8.48 -2.99
C GLU A 145 -3.22 -7.92 -4.40
N THR A 146 -3.63 -8.62 -5.48
CA THR A 146 -3.58 -8.03 -6.82
C THR A 146 -4.36 -6.72 -6.93
N ALA A 147 -5.35 -6.50 -6.06
CA ALA A 147 -6.10 -5.24 -5.96
C ALA A 147 -5.21 -4.03 -5.61
N TRP A 148 -4.03 -4.24 -5.00
CA TRP A 148 -3.08 -3.17 -4.72
C TRP A 148 -2.48 -2.60 -6.01
N ALA A 149 -1.86 -3.43 -6.82
CA ALA A 149 -1.29 -3.02 -8.11
C ALA A 149 -2.37 -2.55 -9.10
N LEU A 150 -3.52 -3.26 -9.17
CA LEU A 150 -4.65 -2.89 -10.02
C LEU A 150 -5.29 -1.56 -9.58
N GLY A 151 -5.22 -1.21 -8.30
CA GLY A 151 -5.67 0.08 -7.79
C GLY A 151 -4.94 1.24 -8.46
N LEU A 152 -3.62 1.14 -8.60
CA LEU A 152 -2.81 2.13 -9.32
C LEU A 152 -3.01 2.02 -10.83
N LEU A 153 -2.86 0.82 -11.37
CA LEU A 153 -2.89 0.55 -12.81
C LEU A 153 -4.22 0.95 -13.46
N VAL A 154 -5.35 0.68 -12.82
CA VAL A 154 -6.68 0.95 -13.39
C VAL A 154 -7.36 2.11 -12.66
N GLY A 155 -7.46 2.03 -11.34
CA GLY A 155 -8.27 2.97 -10.57
C GLY A 155 -7.71 4.38 -10.57
N VAL A 156 -6.45 4.56 -10.18
CA VAL A 156 -5.78 5.86 -10.17
C VAL A 156 -5.66 6.43 -11.58
N SER A 157 -5.40 5.57 -12.59
CA SER A 157 -5.33 6.00 -13.98
C SER A 157 -6.66 6.58 -14.48
N ILE A 158 -7.80 5.93 -14.17
CA ILE A 158 -9.14 6.47 -14.52
C ILE A 158 -9.38 7.78 -13.78
N MET A 159 -9.10 7.85 -12.47
CA MET A 159 -9.24 9.09 -11.69
C MET A 159 -8.37 10.22 -12.26
N GLY A 160 -7.15 9.92 -12.71
CA GLY A 160 -6.25 10.86 -13.35
C GLY A 160 -6.74 11.35 -14.71
N LEU A 161 -7.32 10.47 -15.54
CA LEU A 161 -7.95 10.88 -16.81
C LEU A 161 -9.15 11.80 -16.58
N ILE A 162 -9.98 11.49 -15.58
CA ILE A 162 -11.07 12.40 -15.17
C ILE A 162 -10.52 13.74 -14.69
N THR A 163 -9.43 13.72 -13.90
CA THR A 163 -8.76 14.94 -13.44
C THR A 163 -8.23 15.77 -14.61
N ALA A 164 -7.75 15.13 -15.68
CA ALA A 164 -7.21 15.80 -16.85
C ALA A 164 -8.24 16.64 -17.63
N VAL A 165 -9.49 16.20 -17.67
CA VAL A 165 -10.59 16.90 -18.37
C VAL A 165 -11.43 17.78 -17.43
N THR A 166 -11.17 17.68 -16.11
CA THR A 166 -11.92 18.43 -15.08
C THR A 166 -10.93 19.04 -14.06
N ASN A 167 -10.88 18.44 -12.87
CA ASN A 167 -9.94 18.78 -11.80
C ASN A 167 -9.83 17.60 -10.80
N TRP A 168 -8.85 17.65 -9.90
CA TRP A 168 -8.60 16.60 -8.92
C TRP A 168 -9.76 16.35 -7.94
N ARG A 169 -10.61 17.36 -7.66
CA ARG A 169 -11.80 17.21 -6.81
C ARG A 169 -12.83 16.29 -7.43
N ILE A 170 -13.02 16.38 -8.75
CA ILE A 170 -13.91 15.47 -9.50
C ILE A 170 -13.33 14.05 -9.53
N GLY A 171 -11.98 13.91 -9.57
CA GLY A 171 -11.31 12.62 -9.39
C GLY A 171 -11.70 11.94 -8.07
N PHE A 172 -11.67 12.66 -6.95
CA PHE A 172 -12.15 12.16 -5.65
C PHE A 172 -13.67 11.90 -5.66
N SER A 173 -14.47 12.75 -6.27
CA SER A 173 -15.93 12.56 -6.39
C SER A 173 -16.27 11.28 -7.15
N PHE A 174 -15.50 10.95 -8.19
CA PHE A 174 -15.63 9.67 -8.90
C PHE A 174 -15.30 8.49 -7.97
N ALA A 175 -14.25 8.60 -7.15
CA ALA A 175 -13.93 7.57 -6.15
C ALA A 175 -15.08 7.38 -5.15
N VAL A 176 -15.74 8.47 -4.71
CA VAL A 176 -16.94 8.40 -3.85
C VAL A 176 -18.02 7.55 -4.49
N LEU A 177 -18.36 7.80 -5.77
CA LEU A 177 -19.35 7.02 -6.50
C LEU A 177 -18.98 5.53 -6.53
N CYS A 178 -17.74 5.21 -6.90
CA CYS A 178 -17.26 3.84 -6.98
C CYS A 178 -17.26 3.13 -5.60
N LEU A 179 -16.91 3.85 -4.51
CA LEU A 179 -16.95 3.34 -3.14
C LEU A 179 -18.37 3.05 -2.68
N ILE A 180 -19.34 3.92 -2.99
CA ILE A 180 -20.75 3.72 -2.69
C ILE A 180 -21.31 2.50 -3.45
N VAL A 181 -21.00 2.38 -4.75
CA VAL A 181 -21.38 1.20 -5.54
C VAL A 181 -20.77 -0.07 -4.95
N SER A 182 -19.49 -0.03 -4.58
CA SER A 182 -18.81 -1.16 -3.94
C SER A 182 -19.44 -1.53 -2.61
N MET A 183 -19.83 -0.54 -1.81
CA MET A 183 -20.56 -0.74 -0.55
C MET A 183 -21.89 -1.47 -0.77
N PHE A 184 -22.70 -1.04 -1.73
CA PHE A 184 -23.97 -1.73 -2.04
C PHE A 184 -23.73 -3.16 -2.53
N VAL A 185 -22.70 -3.40 -3.34
CA VAL A 185 -22.35 -4.75 -3.80
C VAL A 185 -21.95 -5.64 -2.62
N ILE A 186 -21.09 -5.17 -1.72
CA ILE A 186 -20.67 -5.94 -0.53
C ILE A 186 -21.86 -6.19 0.40
N PHE A 187 -22.67 -5.16 0.65
CA PHE A 187 -23.86 -5.28 1.51
C PHE A 187 -24.84 -6.36 1.03
N ASN A 188 -25.04 -6.47 -0.28
CA ASN A 188 -26.00 -7.41 -0.86
C ASN A 188 -25.42 -8.81 -1.14
N ARG A 189 -24.10 -8.95 -1.25
CA ARG A 189 -23.47 -10.21 -1.66
C ARG A 189 -22.82 -10.99 -0.52
N VAL A 190 -22.17 -10.30 0.40
CA VAL A 190 -21.49 -10.95 1.53
C VAL A 190 -22.52 -11.27 2.61
N THR A 191 -22.51 -12.51 3.10
CA THR A 191 -23.42 -12.95 4.14
C THR A 191 -23.18 -12.20 5.46
N ASN A 192 -24.25 -11.97 6.23
CA ASN A 192 -24.16 -11.30 7.52
C ASN A 192 -24.05 -12.32 8.66
N GLU A 193 -23.08 -13.20 8.56
CA GLU A 193 -22.85 -14.22 9.59
C GLU A 193 -22.12 -13.61 10.80
N ALA A 194 -22.51 -14.04 11.99
CA ALA A 194 -21.80 -13.70 13.20
C ALA A 194 -20.38 -14.28 13.12
N ARG A 195 -19.38 -13.50 13.55
CA ARG A 195 -17.99 -13.93 13.57
C ARG A 195 -17.84 -15.15 14.47
N VAL A 196 -17.27 -16.21 13.95
CA VAL A 196 -16.90 -17.38 14.78
C VAL A 196 -15.70 -16.94 15.62
N LEU A 197 -15.94 -16.65 16.89
CA LEU A 197 -14.88 -16.41 17.85
C LEU A 197 -14.12 -17.73 18.02
N HIS A 198 -13.00 -17.86 17.33
CA HIS A 198 -12.06 -18.96 17.60
C HIS A 198 -11.47 -18.72 18.99
N GLU A 199 -11.91 -19.51 19.97
CA GLU A 199 -11.46 -19.48 21.38
C GLU A 199 -9.96 -19.77 21.57
N SER A 200 -9.21 -20.02 20.51
CA SER A 200 -7.80 -20.39 20.55
C SER A 200 -6.85 -19.22 20.40
N ARG A 201 -7.15 -18.05 20.99
CA ARG A 201 -6.08 -17.07 21.21
C ARG A 201 -5.36 -17.42 22.49
N SER A 202 -4.13 -17.91 22.37
CA SER A 202 -3.18 -18.02 23.48
C SER A 202 -3.28 -16.75 24.34
N THR A 203 -3.63 -16.92 25.62
CA THR A 203 -3.79 -15.81 26.59
C THR A 203 -2.46 -15.15 26.93
N THR A 204 -1.34 -15.72 26.52
CA THR A 204 0.00 -15.13 26.72
C THR A 204 0.34 -14.16 25.60
N PRO A 205 0.63 -12.88 25.89
CA PRO A 205 1.05 -11.91 24.88
C PRO A 205 2.39 -12.36 24.28
N GLN A 206 2.33 -12.87 23.06
CA GLN A 206 3.53 -13.24 22.33
C GLN A 206 4.16 -12.00 21.72
N ARG A 207 5.48 -11.86 21.89
CA ARG A 207 6.24 -10.66 21.47
C ARG A 207 7.26 -11.05 20.42
N VAL A 208 7.56 -10.10 19.53
CA VAL A 208 8.73 -10.17 18.68
C VAL A 208 9.97 -10.11 19.58
N THR A 209 10.88 -11.05 19.46
CA THR A 209 12.06 -11.16 20.34
C THR A 209 13.35 -11.31 19.52
N GLY A 210 14.47 -10.93 20.14
CA GLY A 210 15.80 -11.17 19.59
C GLY A 210 15.99 -10.59 18.17
N ASN A 211 16.52 -11.42 17.30
CA ASN A 211 16.89 -11.04 15.93
C ASN A 211 15.69 -10.73 15.02
N SER A 212 14.48 -11.13 15.38
CA SER A 212 13.27 -10.86 14.60
C SER A 212 13.00 -9.35 14.43
N TRP A 213 13.52 -8.51 15.34
CA TRP A 213 13.47 -7.06 15.19
C TRP A 213 14.22 -6.53 13.96
N LEU A 214 15.22 -7.27 13.46
CA LEU A 214 15.90 -6.91 12.20
C LEU A 214 14.95 -6.99 11.00
N VAL A 215 14.01 -7.94 10.99
CA VAL A 215 12.99 -8.02 9.92
C VAL A 215 12.00 -6.86 10.03
N VAL A 216 11.59 -6.50 11.24
CA VAL A 216 10.73 -5.33 11.49
C VAL A 216 11.41 -4.05 11.00
N PHE A 217 12.69 -3.87 11.34
CA PHE A 217 13.47 -2.72 10.88
C PHE A 217 13.74 -2.74 9.37
N THR A 218 13.91 -3.93 8.78
CA THR A 218 14.02 -4.07 7.31
C THR A 218 12.78 -3.52 6.62
N MET A 219 11.57 -3.84 7.11
CA MET A 219 10.33 -3.30 6.53
C MET A 219 10.25 -1.78 6.69
N PHE A 220 10.63 -1.26 7.85
CA PHE A 220 10.74 0.20 8.04
C PHE A 220 11.62 0.84 6.98
N CYS A 221 12.83 0.30 6.74
CA CYS A 221 13.76 0.82 5.74
C CYS A 221 13.19 0.73 4.32
N ILE A 222 12.59 -0.42 3.94
CA ILE A 222 12.00 -0.61 2.61
C ILE A 222 10.87 0.39 2.37
N MET A 223 10.02 0.65 3.37
CA MET A 223 8.93 1.61 3.25
C MET A 223 9.40 3.05 3.31
N CYS A 224 10.45 3.36 4.07
CA CYS A 224 11.15 4.65 3.96
C CYS A 224 11.68 4.89 2.55
N SER A 225 12.30 3.87 1.98
CA SER A 225 12.77 3.92 0.59
C SER A 225 11.64 4.27 -0.36
N ALA A 226 10.58 3.47 -0.38
CA ALA A 226 9.46 3.63 -1.31
C ALA A 226 8.77 5.00 -1.21
N GLN A 227 8.53 5.48 0.00
CA GLN A 227 7.78 6.72 0.22
C GLN A 227 8.49 7.94 -0.37
N ASN A 228 9.84 7.93 -0.44
CA ASN A 228 10.59 8.99 -1.08
C ASN A 228 10.11 9.26 -2.51
N LEU A 229 9.86 8.21 -3.30
CA LEU A 229 9.39 8.38 -4.67
C LEU A 229 7.85 8.38 -4.77
N PHE A 230 7.12 7.71 -3.91
CA PHE A 230 5.66 7.73 -3.97
C PHE A 230 5.06 9.13 -3.87
N VAL A 231 5.66 10.00 -3.04
CA VAL A 231 5.16 11.36 -2.85
C VAL A 231 5.80 12.40 -3.78
N THR A 232 6.94 12.07 -4.42
CA THR A 232 7.70 13.03 -5.24
C THR A 232 7.73 12.68 -6.73
N PHE A 233 7.40 11.43 -7.11
CA PHE A 233 7.41 10.98 -8.51
C PHE A 233 6.48 11.80 -9.41
N GLY A 234 5.26 12.05 -8.95
CA GLY A 234 4.29 12.89 -9.67
C GLY A 234 4.82 14.32 -9.83
N ALA A 235 5.32 14.91 -8.73
CA ALA A 235 5.88 16.25 -8.72
C ALA A 235 7.07 16.39 -9.70
N TRP A 236 7.98 15.40 -9.71
CA TRP A 236 9.09 15.39 -10.67
C TRP A 236 8.64 15.38 -12.12
N LEU A 237 7.62 14.59 -12.47
CA LEU A 237 7.08 14.57 -13.84
C LEU A 237 6.37 15.88 -14.21
N GLU A 238 5.69 16.50 -13.26
CA GLU A 238 5.00 17.78 -13.47
C GLU A 238 5.97 18.94 -13.60
N ASP A 239 6.94 19.06 -12.70
CA ASP A 239 7.84 20.20 -12.62
C ASP A 239 8.92 20.17 -13.70
N GLU A 240 9.54 19.00 -13.96
CA GLU A 240 10.65 18.87 -14.90
C GLU A 240 10.16 18.66 -16.36
N PHE A 241 9.08 17.91 -16.57
CA PHE A 241 8.60 17.52 -17.91
C PHE A 241 7.24 18.10 -18.26
N HIS A 242 6.67 18.92 -17.41
CA HIS A 242 5.38 19.57 -17.62
C HIS A 242 4.25 18.56 -17.92
N PHE A 243 4.22 17.46 -17.17
CA PHE A 243 3.17 16.46 -17.30
C PHE A 243 1.86 17.04 -16.76
N GLY A 244 0.83 17.04 -17.59
CA GLY A 244 -0.53 17.24 -17.12
C GLY A 244 -1.13 15.95 -16.57
N ALA A 245 -2.31 16.03 -15.97
CA ALA A 245 -2.98 14.92 -15.29
C ALA A 245 -3.16 13.67 -16.16
N ALA A 246 -3.40 13.81 -17.49
CA ALA A 246 -3.50 12.68 -18.41
C ALA A 246 -2.18 11.91 -18.55
N ARG A 247 -1.04 12.62 -18.66
CA ARG A 247 0.27 11.97 -18.71
C ARG A 247 0.65 11.34 -17.37
N LEU A 248 0.28 11.96 -16.25
CA LEU A 248 0.43 11.35 -14.92
C LEU A 248 -0.41 10.09 -14.76
N ALA A 249 -1.62 10.04 -15.32
CA ALA A 249 -2.43 8.84 -15.34
C ALA A 249 -1.74 7.68 -16.08
N ILE A 250 -1.10 7.98 -17.22
CA ILE A 250 -0.30 6.99 -17.98
C ILE A 250 0.93 6.55 -17.17
N ALA A 251 1.60 7.48 -16.50
CA ALA A 251 2.72 7.16 -15.63
C ALA A 251 2.29 6.26 -14.46
N GLY A 252 1.15 6.54 -13.83
CA GLY A 252 0.53 5.70 -12.80
C GLY A 252 0.17 4.31 -13.30
N PHE A 253 -0.39 4.20 -14.51
CA PHE A 253 -0.65 2.93 -15.18
C PHE A 253 0.64 2.11 -15.36
N SER A 254 1.68 2.75 -15.89
CA SER A 254 2.98 2.09 -16.12
C SER A 254 3.61 1.62 -14.82
N LEU A 255 3.52 2.43 -13.76
CA LEU A 255 4.01 2.07 -12.44
C LEU A 255 3.23 0.89 -11.85
N GLY A 256 1.90 0.88 -11.95
CA GLY A 256 1.07 -0.24 -11.54
C GLY A 256 1.40 -1.54 -12.27
N LEU A 257 1.78 -1.46 -13.56
CA LEU A 257 2.24 -2.62 -14.32
C LEU A 257 3.57 -3.16 -13.78
N VAL A 258 4.51 -2.28 -13.45
CA VAL A 258 5.81 -2.66 -12.84
C VAL A 258 5.59 -3.34 -11.50
N GLU A 259 4.73 -2.80 -10.63
CA GLU A 259 4.37 -3.42 -9.35
C GLU A 259 3.74 -4.81 -9.54
N LEU A 260 2.83 -4.96 -10.53
CA LEU A 260 2.21 -6.25 -10.82
C LEU A 260 3.23 -7.29 -11.28
N VAL A 261 4.16 -6.90 -12.17
CA VAL A 261 5.25 -7.78 -12.63
C VAL A 261 6.16 -8.18 -11.46
N ALA A 262 6.50 -7.22 -10.58
CA ALA A 262 7.31 -7.48 -9.40
C ALA A 262 6.63 -8.46 -8.44
N SER A 263 5.35 -8.24 -8.12
CA SER A 263 4.54 -9.11 -7.26
C SER A 263 4.44 -10.54 -7.80
N VAL A 264 4.14 -10.70 -9.09
CA VAL A 264 4.08 -12.02 -9.74
C VAL A 264 5.45 -12.70 -9.77
N SER A 265 6.50 -11.94 -10.04
CA SER A 265 7.88 -12.46 -10.04
C SER A 265 8.30 -12.90 -8.64
N SER A 266 8.03 -12.09 -7.62
CA SER A 266 8.29 -12.42 -6.22
C SER A 266 7.58 -13.70 -5.80
N SER A 267 6.28 -13.84 -6.07
CA SER A 267 5.51 -15.03 -5.71
C SER A 267 6.06 -16.34 -6.30
N ARG A 268 6.75 -16.27 -7.44
CA ARG A 268 7.36 -17.43 -8.12
C ARG A 268 8.79 -17.72 -7.69
N GLN A 269 9.54 -16.69 -7.31
CA GLN A 269 10.99 -16.80 -7.08
C GLN A 269 11.37 -16.86 -5.59
N THR A 270 10.56 -16.26 -4.70
CA THR A 270 10.89 -16.13 -3.28
C THR A 270 11.14 -17.48 -2.60
N ASP A 271 10.32 -18.48 -2.88
CA ASP A 271 10.51 -19.82 -2.30
C ASP A 271 11.73 -20.55 -2.87
N LYS A 272 12.07 -20.29 -4.15
CA LYS A 272 13.23 -20.92 -4.81
C LYS A 272 14.56 -20.32 -4.36
N TRP A 273 14.63 -19.01 -4.21
CA TRP A 273 15.87 -18.28 -3.86
C TRP A 273 16.08 -18.15 -2.35
N GLY A 274 15.00 -18.39 -1.56
CA GLY A 274 14.94 -18.12 -0.13
C GLY A 274 14.48 -16.69 0.16
N LYS A 275 13.65 -16.56 1.20
CA LYS A 275 12.96 -15.31 1.54
C LYS A 275 13.93 -14.15 1.79
N GLU A 276 14.94 -14.37 2.64
CA GLU A 276 15.92 -13.34 3.01
C GLU A 276 16.78 -12.88 1.83
N ARG A 277 17.14 -13.80 0.93
CA ARG A 277 17.89 -13.45 -0.29
C ARG A 277 17.02 -12.63 -1.24
N SER A 278 15.78 -13.03 -1.43
CA SER A 278 14.83 -12.32 -2.29
C SER A 278 14.60 -10.89 -1.80
N ILE A 279 14.38 -10.71 -0.50
CA ILE A 279 14.24 -9.39 0.13
C ILE A 279 15.49 -8.54 -0.11
N ALA A 280 16.68 -9.10 0.14
CA ALA A 280 17.94 -8.39 -0.05
C ALA A 280 18.17 -7.98 -1.51
N LEU A 281 17.90 -8.88 -2.47
CA LEU A 281 18.05 -8.60 -3.90
C LEU A 281 17.11 -7.47 -4.37
N GLY A 282 15.85 -7.52 -3.95
CA GLY A 282 14.91 -6.45 -4.27
C GLY A 282 15.34 -5.11 -3.67
N ALA A 283 15.74 -5.09 -2.38
CA ALA A 283 16.22 -3.88 -1.73
C ALA A 283 17.51 -3.33 -2.36
N LEU A 284 18.41 -4.18 -2.82
CA LEU A 284 19.62 -3.78 -3.56
C LEU A 284 19.29 -3.22 -4.95
N LEU A 285 18.23 -3.71 -5.61
CA LEU A 285 17.81 -3.22 -6.93
C LEU A 285 17.31 -1.77 -6.88
N VAL A 286 16.84 -1.31 -5.72
CA VAL A 286 16.47 0.10 -5.51
C VAL A 286 17.66 1.05 -5.74
N ILE A 287 18.89 0.61 -5.44
CA ILE A 287 20.09 1.44 -5.53
C ILE A 287 20.40 1.86 -6.97
N PRO A 288 20.57 0.95 -7.95
CA PRO A 288 20.75 1.36 -9.34
C PRO A 288 19.55 2.15 -9.86
N GLY A 289 18.32 1.82 -9.45
CA GLY A 289 17.13 2.61 -9.79
C GLY A 289 17.24 4.06 -9.35
N GLY A 290 17.66 4.32 -8.10
CA GLY A 290 17.89 5.66 -7.58
C GLY A 290 19.05 6.38 -8.29
N ILE A 291 20.15 5.68 -8.60
CA ILE A 291 21.29 6.24 -9.34
C ILE A 291 20.85 6.64 -10.77
N PHE A 292 20.15 5.76 -11.50
CA PHE A 292 19.65 6.08 -12.84
C PHE A 292 18.72 7.29 -12.81
N LEU A 293 17.86 7.39 -11.80
CA LEU A 293 16.96 8.54 -11.64
C LEU A 293 17.75 9.82 -11.36
N CYS A 294 18.82 9.77 -10.54
CA CYS A 294 19.68 10.93 -10.29
C CYS A 294 20.39 11.39 -11.57
N LEU A 295 20.96 10.46 -12.34
CA LEU A 295 21.67 10.75 -13.59
C LEU A 295 20.71 11.22 -14.68
N GLY A 296 19.50 10.65 -14.71
CA GLY A 296 18.45 10.95 -15.69
C GLY A 296 17.40 11.95 -15.19
N SER A 297 17.67 12.74 -14.13
CA SER A 297 16.67 13.64 -13.57
C SER A 297 16.09 14.62 -14.60
N ASN A 298 16.90 15.03 -15.60
CA ASN A 298 16.52 15.93 -16.68
C ASN A 298 16.29 15.19 -18.02
N ASN A 299 16.29 13.86 -18.00
CA ASN A 299 16.01 13.01 -19.17
C ASN A 299 14.92 12.02 -18.84
N LEU A 300 13.74 12.22 -19.44
CA LEU A 300 12.54 11.44 -19.14
C LEU A 300 12.74 9.94 -19.26
N ILE A 301 13.42 9.48 -20.31
CA ILE A 301 13.57 8.04 -20.59
C ILE A 301 14.50 7.41 -19.54
N ILE A 302 15.66 8.00 -19.29
CA ILE A 302 16.62 7.50 -18.31
C ILE A 302 16.02 7.55 -16.90
N GLY A 303 15.36 8.65 -16.56
CA GLY A 303 14.68 8.81 -15.27
C GLY A 303 13.57 7.79 -15.06
N LEU A 304 12.71 7.55 -16.07
CA LEU A 304 11.66 6.52 -15.99
C LEU A 304 12.22 5.11 -15.87
N ILE A 305 13.30 4.78 -16.58
CA ILE A 305 14.00 3.50 -16.40
C ILE A 305 14.46 3.36 -14.94
N GLY A 306 15.06 4.43 -14.37
CA GLY A 306 15.44 4.46 -12.96
C GLY A 306 14.26 4.21 -12.02
N VAL A 307 13.16 4.91 -12.23
CA VAL A 307 11.92 4.76 -11.44
C VAL A 307 11.38 3.33 -11.54
N PHE A 308 11.32 2.74 -12.73
CA PHE A 308 10.80 1.39 -12.92
C PHE A 308 11.68 0.32 -12.25
N ILE A 309 13.00 0.44 -12.36
CA ILE A 309 13.95 -0.44 -11.66
C ILE A 309 13.75 -0.29 -10.13
N TYR A 310 13.59 0.94 -9.66
CA TYR A 310 13.39 1.25 -8.26
C TYR A 310 12.13 0.59 -7.69
N PHE A 311 10.98 0.81 -8.34
CA PHE A 311 9.71 0.26 -7.86
C PHE A 311 9.61 -1.25 -8.05
N LEU A 312 10.25 -1.81 -9.09
CA LEU A 312 10.37 -3.26 -9.24
C LEU A 312 11.13 -3.87 -8.05
N GLY A 313 12.25 -3.27 -7.66
CA GLY A 313 13.03 -3.71 -6.50
C GLY A 313 12.26 -3.57 -5.19
N PHE A 314 11.62 -2.42 -4.98
CA PHE A 314 10.78 -2.16 -3.82
C PHE A 314 9.68 -3.20 -3.66
N GLU A 315 8.81 -3.35 -4.66
CA GLU A 315 7.65 -4.23 -4.60
C GLU A 315 8.07 -5.71 -4.45
N PHE A 316 9.12 -6.12 -5.16
CA PHE A 316 9.69 -7.45 -5.03
C PHE A 316 10.16 -7.73 -3.57
N SER A 317 10.79 -6.75 -2.91
CA SER A 317 11.22 -6.85 -1.52
C SER A 317 10.06 -7.01 -0.56
N VAL A 318 9.04 -6.16 -0.71
CA VAL A 318 7.87 -6.15 0.19
C VAL A 318 7.13 -7.47 0.10
N VAL A 319 6.79 -7.91 -1.11
CA VAL A 319 6.04 -9.16 -1.32
C VAL A 319 6.82 -10.36 -0.80
N SER A 320 8.15 -10.37 -0.97
CA SER A 320 9.03 -11.42 -0.43
C SER A 320 9.09 -11.40 1.10
N LEU A 321 8.91 -10.24 1.74
CA LEU A 321 9.02 -10.07 3.19
C LEU A 321 7.75 -10.53 3.94
N LEU A 322 6.58 -10.39 3.33
CA LEU A 322 5.30 -10.75 3.98
C LEU A 322 5.25 -12.20 4.50
N PRO A 323 5.67 -13.24 3.74
CA PRO A 323 5.72 -14.61 4.25
C PRO A 323 6.71 -14.79 5.41
N LEU A 324 7.82 -14.03 5.42
CA LEU A 324 8.77 -14.06 6.54
C LEU A 324 8.17 -13.41 7.79
N ALA A 325 7.43 -12.31 7.64
CA ALA A 325 6.76 -11.61 8.72
C ALA A 325 5.78 -12.51 9.50
N THR A 326 5.05 -13.38 8.82
CA THR A 326 4.11 -14.32 9.46
C THR A 326 4.80 -15.40 10.29
N SER A 327 6.09 -15.65 10.09
CA SER A 327 6.87 -16.66 10.82
C SER A 327 7.67 -16.09 12.01
N LEU A 328 7.66 -14.76 12.24
CA LEU A 328 8.49 -14.11 13.27
C LEU A 328 8.05 -14.44 14.70
N VAL A 329 6.78 -14.71 14.91
CA VAL A 329 6.23 -15.02 16.24
C VAL A 329 5.60 -16.42 16.17
N PRO A 330 6.20 -17.42 16.84
CA PRO A 330 5.66 -18.77 16.87
C PRO A 330 4.21 -18.77 17.37
N ASN A 331 3.33 -19.51 16.69
CA ASN A 331 1.89 -19.64 17.01
C ASN A 331 1.06 -18.34 16.97
N SER A 332 1.65 -17.21 16.51
CA SER A 332 0.96 -15.93 16.38
C SER A 332 1.37 -15.16 15.11
N PRO A 333 1.08 -15.68 13.90
CA PRO A 333 1.47 -15.06 12.63
C PRO A 333 0.98 -13.60 12.49
N GLY A 334 -0.23 -13.31 13.00
CA GLY A 334 -0.81 -11.96 12.97
C GLY A 334 -0.02 -10.95 13.78
N THR A 335 0.58 -11.37 14.91
CA THR A 335 1.43 -10.48 15.73
C THR A 335 2.71 -10.10 14.98
N GLY A 336 3.39 -11.08 14.36
CA GLY A 336 4.59 -10.82 13.56
C GLY A 336 4.30 -9.88 12.40
N LEU A 337 3.26 -10.18 11.63
CA LEU A 337 2.82 -9.34 10.51
C LEU A 337 2.41 -7.94 10.98
N GLY A 338 1.71 -7.82 12.11
CA GLY A 338 1.29 -6.53 12.66
C GLY A 338 2.47 -5.61 13.01
N TRP A 339 3.52 -6.13 13.62
CA TRP A 339 4.75 -5.36 13.90
C TRP A 339 5.46 -4.92 12.63
N VAL A 340 5.56 -5.81 11.66
CA VAL A 340 6.22 -5.52 10.37
C VAL A 340 5.45 -4.46 9.61
N LEU A 341 4.12 -4.57 9.48
CA LEU A 341 3.29 -3.58 8.79
C LEU A 341 3.26 -2.24 9.54
N GLY A 342 3.21 -2.26 10.88
CA GLY A 342 3.27 -1.05 11.70
C GLY A 342 4.59 -0.28 11.52
N ALA A 343 5.72 -0.99 11.49
CA ALA A 343 7.01 -0.38 11.20
C ALA A 343 7.06 0.21 9.78
N GLY A 344 6.49 -0.48 8.80
CA GLY A 344 6.37 0.02 7.44
C GLY A 344 5.55 1.30 7.35
N THR A 345 4.42 1.35 8.03
CA THR A 345 3.56 2.55 8.11
C THR A 345 4.30 3.72 8.74
N LEU A 346 5.08 3.48 9.82
CA LEU A 346 5.91 4.51 10.44
C LEU A 346 6.96 5.05 9.44
N GLY A 347 7.63 4.16 8.71
CA GLY A 347 8.61 4.55 7.71
C GLY A 347 8.00 5.46 6.65
N ARG A 348 6.81 5.11 6.15
CA ARG A 348 6.08 5.93 5.17
C ARG A 348 5.67 7.28 5.76
N ALA A 349 5.16 7.29 6.99
CA ALA A 349 4.78 8.54 7.66
C ALA A 349 5.96 9.51 7.73
N VAL A 350 7.07 9.07 8.31
CA VAL A 350 8.26 9.93 8.47
C VAL A 350 8.77 10.44 7.13
N MET A 351 8.87 9.56 6.13
CA MET A 351 9.40 9.93 4.81
C MET A 351 8.44 10.79 3.98
N ALA A 352 7.15 10.81 4.27
CA ALA A 352 6.23 11.73 3.59
C ALA A 352 6.63 13.21 3.76
N ILE A 353 7.08 13.58 4.97
CA ILE A 353 7.58 14.93 5.24
C ILE A 353 9.00 15.11 4.68
N VAL A 354 9.90 14.19 5.01
CA VAL A 354 11.32 14.32 4.64
C VAL A 354 11.50 14.36 3.12
N ALA A 355 10.79 13.49 2.39
CA ALA A 355 10.90 13.42 0.93
C ALA A 355 10.41 14.69 0.23
N THR A 356 9.33 15.30 0.70
CA THR A 356 8.81 16.55 0.10
C THR A 356 9.75 17.72 0.33
N HIS A 357 10.35 17.85 1.52
CA HIS A 357 11.37 18.88 1.78
C HIS A 357 12.65 18.65 0.98
N LEU A 358 13.10 17.39 0.86
CA LEU A 358 14.25 17.06 0.02
C LEU A 358 13.98 17.36 -1.46
N PHE A 359 12.76 17.13 -1.92
CA PHE A 359 12.36 17.42 -3.28
C PHE A 359 12.37 18.94 -3.55
N GLU A 360 11.83 19.76 -2.65
CA GLU A 360 11.85 21.22 -2.77
C GLU A 360 13.28 21.78 -2.78
N SER A 361 14.22 21.17 -2.04
CA SER A 361 15.59 21.65 -1.93
C SER A 361 16.52 21.14 -3.05
N TYR A 362 16.34 19.90 -3.51
CA TYR A 362 17.29 19.21 -4.40
C TYR A 362 16.63 18.56 -5.62
N GLY A 363 15.34 18.84 -5.87
CA GLY A 363 14.56 18.14 -6.89
C GLY A 363 14.49 16.64 -6.59
N VAL A 364 14.22 15.83 -7.61
CA VAL A 364 14.07 14.36 -7.46
C VAL A 364 15.34 13.65 -6.98
N LYS A 365 16.52 14.27 -7.13
CA LYS A 365 17.82 13.70 -6.72
C LYS A 365 17.88 13.44 -5.22
N GLY A 366 17.35 14.37 -4.40
CA GLY A 366 17.31 14.24 -2.95
C GLY A 366 16.54 12.98 -2.49
N PRO A 367 15.25 12.88 -2.82
CA PRO A 367 14.46 11.69 -2.52
C PRO A 367 15.02 10.38 -3.11
N ALA A 368 15.55 10.40 -4.34
CA ALA A 368 16.12 9.22 -4.98
C ALA A 368 17.34 8.67 -4.23
N LEU A 369 18.28 9.55 -3.82
CA LEU A 369 19.45 9.16 -3.03
C LEU A 369 19.07 8.69 -1.63
N MET A 370 18.18 9.41 -0.95
CA MET A 370 17.68 9.02 0.37
C MET A 370 17.01 7.64 0.31
N GLY A 371 16.19 7.41 -0.71
CA GLY A 371 15.54 6.13 -0.92
C GLY A 371 16.52 5.00 -1.22
N ALA A 372 17.56 5.25 -2.03
CA ALA A 372 18.64 4.28 -2.30
C ALA A 372 19.42 3.94 -1.01
N MET A 373 19.68 4.92 -0.15
CA MET A 373 20.31 4.71 1.16
C MET A 373 19.46 3.79 2.06
N PHE A 374 18.16 4.03 2.15
CA PHE A 374 17.26 3.16 2.90
C PHE A 374 17.13 1.77 2.28
N GLY A 375 17.17 1.65 0.94
CA GLY A 375 17.26 0.36 0.25
C GLY A 375 18.50 -0.43 0.66
N LEU A 376 19.67 0.23 0.71
CA LEU A 376 20.92 -0.37 1.19
C LEU A 376 20.82 -0.81 2.66
N LEU A 377 20.30 0.05 3.54
CA LEU A 377 20.09 -0.28 4.95
C LEU A 377 19.16 -1.49 5.11
N GLY A 378 18.07 -1.55 4.36
CA GLY A 378 17.17 -2.69 4.33
C GLY A 378 17.85 -3.99 3.88
N ALA A 379 18.68 -3.93 2.83
CA ALA A 379 19.45 -5.08 2.36
C ALA A 379 20.49 -5.55 3.39
N LEU A 380 21.18 -4.63 4.06
CA LEU A 380 22.15 -4.96 5.10
C LEU A 380 21.47 -5.60 6.32
N THR A 381 20.35 -5.07 6.77
CA THR A 381 19.63 -5.59 7.96
C THR A 381 19.09 -6.98 7.72
N ILE A 382 18.47 -7.27 6.57
CA ILE A 382 17.97 -8.62 6.26
C ILE A 382 19.10 -9.61 6.05
N THR A 383 20.21 -9.19 5.48
CA THR A 383 21.39 -10.03 5.31
C THR A 383 22.02 -10.37 6.67
N ASN A 384 22.03 -9.42 7.62
CA ASN A 384 22.48 -9.66 8.98
C ASN A 384 21.55 -10.65 9.71
N TYR A 385 20.22 -10.47 9.60
CA TYR A 385 19.24 -11.41 10.13
C TYR A 385 19.54 -12.85 9.65
N ARG A 386 19.73 -13.03 8.34
CA ARG A 386 20.04 -14.33 7.76
C ARG A 386 21.34 -14.91 8.32
N ARG A 387 22.41 -14.11 8.48
CA ARG A 387 23.72 -14.56 9.01
C ARG A 387 23.60 -15.02 10.47
N VAL A 388 22.84 -14.31 11.27
CA VAL A 388 22.69 -14.65 12.69
C VAL A 388 21.83 -15.91 12.86
N ASN A 389 20.75 -16.05 12.09
CA ASN A 389 19.91 -17.25 12.16
C ASN A 389 20.55 -18.51 11.57
N ALA A 390 21.52 -18.36 10.65
CA ALA A 390 22.29 -19.50 10.13
C ALA A 390 23.34 -20.05 11.11
N LYS A 391 23.63 -19.32 12.21
CA LYS A 391 24.60 -19.71 13.24
C LYS A 391 23.91 -20.34 14.47
N ASN A 392 22.60 -20.18 14.59
CA ASN A 392 21.75 -20.79 15.62
C ASN A 392 21.02 -22.00 15.06
#